data_8ba28c987710ecc99612b3ee83dd6d86
#
_entry.id   8ba28c987710ecc99612b3ee83dd6d86
#
_cell.length_a   1.000
_cell.length_b   1.000
_cell.length_c   1.000
_cell.angle_alpha   90.00
_cell.angle_beta   90.00
_cell.angle_gamma   90.00
#
_symmetry.space_group_name_H-M   'P 1'
#
loop_
_entity.id
_entity.type
_entity.pdbx_description
1 polymer ?
#
loop_
_entity_poly.entity_id
_entity_poly.type
_entity_poly.pdbx_seq_one_letter_code
_entity_poly.pdbx_strand_id
1 'polypeptide(L)'
;MRGHFSQHAGPGPRAARTGPRWGHFLHTPCEITVHYPGRTEPAEGPMQPNTLLDALLDEAGFSRAGLATRVNRAGLARGLPLRYEHTAVARWLKGQRPRGQVPDLICEVLAERLGRPVALGDIGLGAPGEQADRPGTPLSGFVERAAALWRSDEQQRSHVIEAPAVTGTPAVMPVWEWENPPEDADVSRAGRTRVSLADITLLRTARAHYELMYRRCGGIATRTRIVGFLNTETAPLLRGSYNDALGRQLHRAAGGLVAMAGICAYDSDAHGLAQRYFHQALRLAKASGDRGLGAYVIALLVNQSLFMAEYRQAVAFAEAALRAAGTTITPALACDLYAMQAKAYAHLGDGGAALRCIRRAEREAERIHPGREPDETGYVQPGLVNVQVAEALLSLGELPAAHEHAAAAVGSPAHDRGRVHRLAMLCQIELRRGDAERAARTAAAMAEQVRGMESQRLRDRLRAVREHLVASGAPPARAAAELIDGALRVPL
;
A
#
# COMPACT_ATOMS: atom_id res chain seq x y z
N MET A 1 -6.79 -17.14 -76.67
CA MET A 1 -7.78 -18.16 -77.09
C MET A 1 -8.38 -18.68 -75.80
N ARG A 2 -9.57 -18.24 -75.41
CA ARG A 2 -10.90 -18.86 -75.56
C ARG A 2 -10.80 -20.34 -75.15
N GLY A 3 -11.59 -20.91 -74.23
CA GLY A 3 -12.90 -20.54 -73.71
C GLY A 3 -13.34 -21.50 -72.61
N HIS A 4 -14.29 -21.07 -71.94
CA HIS A 4 -15.51 -21.57 -71.29
C HIS A 4 -15.89 -23.02 -71.34
N PHE A 5 -16.41 -23.55 -70.19
CA PHE A 5 -17.78 -24.01 -69.89
C PHE A 5 -17.71 -24.88 -68.60
N SER A 6 -18.28 -24.56 -67.49
CA SER A 6 -19.67 -24.56 -67.02
C SER A 6 -20.28 -25.95 -66.76
N GLN A 7 -20.76 -26.14 -65.54
CA GLN A 7 -22.00 -26.71 -65.03
C GLN A 7 -22.04 -28.08 -64.35
N HIS A 8 -22.50 -28.01 -63.12
CA HIS A 8 -23.54 -28.80 -62.41
C HIS A 8 -23.34 -30.28 -62.12
N ALA A 9 -23.38 -30.60 -60.87
CA ALA A 9 -24.39 -31.51 -60.27
C ALA A 9 -24.23 -31.59 -58.74
N GLY A 10 -25.34 -31.65 -58.09
CA GLY A 10 -25.65 -31.52 -56.67
C GLY A 10 -25.42 -32.79 -55.82
N PRO A 11 -26.02 -32.85 -54.59
CA PRO A 11 -25.32 -33.35 -53.43
C PRO A 11 -25.67 -34.81 -53.08
N GLY A 12 -24.69 -35.55 -52.50
CA GLY A 12 -24.85 -36.88 -51.91
C GLY A 12 -24.41 -36.87 -50.42
N PRO A 13 -24.75 -37.87 -49.62
CA PRO A 13 -25.13 -37.67 -48.23
C PRO A 13 -23.98 -37.64 -47.22
N ARG A 14 -24.19 -36.81 -46.17
CA ARG A 14 -23.30 -36.66 -45.00
C ARG A 14 -23.22 -37.96 -44.18
N ALA A 15 -22.03 -38.52 -44.04
CA ALA A 15 -21.69 -39.46 -42.99
C ALA A 15 -21.38 -38.67 -41.70
N ALA A 16 -22.15 -38.91 -40.65
CA ALA A 16 -21.93 -38.42 -39.30
C ALA A 16 -20.69 -39.01 -38.69
N ARG A 17 -19.68 -38.21 -38.42
CA ARG A 17 -18.60 -38.54 -37.49
C ARG A 17 -18.94 -37.99 -36.12
N THR A 18 -19.31 -38.86 -35.20
CA THR A 18 -19.44 -38.60 -33.77
C THR A 18 -18.05 -38.43 -33.17
N GLY A 19 -17.63 -37.20 -32.95
CA GLY A 19 -16.52 -36.83 -32.05
C GLY A 19 -17.04 -36.64 -30.63
N PRO A 20 -16.28 -36.91 -29.59
CA PRO A 20 -16.77 -36.80 -28.22
C PRO A 20 -17.06 -35.36 -27.89
N ARG A 21 -18.27 -35.12 -27.38
CA ARG A 21 -18.68 -33.84 -26.76
C ARG A 21 -17.82 -33.63 -25.52
N TRP A 22 -16.93 -32.63 -25.57
CA TRP A 22 -16.34 -32.04 -24.38
C TRP A 22 -17.41 -31.25 -23.66
N GLY A 23 -17.84 -31.79 -22.52
CA GLY A 23 -18.72 -31.11 -21.61
C GLY A 23 -18.12 -29.78 -21.19
N HIS A 24 -18.95 -28.74 -21.15
CA HIS A 24 -18.65 -27.47 -20.52
C HIS A 24 -18.32 -27.70 -19.06
N PHE A 25 -17.04 -27.85 -18.71
CA PHE A 25 -16.58 -27.56 -17.38
C PHE A 25 -16.53 -26.03 -17.27
N LEU A 26 -17.50 -25.49 -16.57
CA LEU A 26 -17.50 -24.14 -16.07
C LEU A 26 -16.16 -23.89 -15.39
N HIS A 27 -15.33 -23.04 -15.98
CA HIS A 27 -14.20 -22.43 -15.32
C HIS A 27 -14.77 -21.59 -14.16
N THR A 28 -14.77 -22.16 -12.97
CA THR A 28 -14.87 -21.36 -11.76
C THR A 28 -13.50 -20.71 -11.58
N PRO A 29 -13.37 -19.37 -11.68
CA PRO A 29 -12.15 -18.70 -11.24
C PRO A 29 -12.00 -19.05 -9.77
N CYS A 30 -10.84 -19.54 -9.37
CA CYS A 30 -10.51 -19.71 -7.97
C CYS A 30 -10.31 -18.29 -7.40
N GLU A 31 -11.43 -17.65 -7.10
CA GLU A 31 -11.45 -16.43 -6.30
C GLU A 31 -10.85 -16.81 -4.94
N ILE A 32 -9.67 -16.28 -4.66
CA ILE A 32 -9.28 -16.03 -3.29
C ILE A 32 -10.22 -14.91 -2.83
N THR A 33 -11.44 -15.27 -2.52
CA THR A 33 -12.38 -14.36 -1.90
C THR A 33 -11.89 -14.15 -0.47
N VAL A 34 -11.02 -13.16 -0.29
CA VAL A 34 -10.95 -12.48 0.99
C VAL A 34 -12.34 -11.87 1.13
N HIS A 35 -13.15 -12.45 2.00
CA HIS A 35 -14.47 -11.95 2.31
C HIS A 35 -14.32 -10.58 2.95
N TYR A 36 -14.34 -9.53 2.15
CA TYR A 36 -14.67 -8.20 2.65
C TYR A 36 -16.17 -8.22 2.96
N PRO A 37 -16.58 -7.85 4.17
CA PRO A 37 -17.99 -7.66 4.45
C PRO A 37 -18.56 -6.66 3.43
N GLY A 38 -19.65 -7.04 2.79
CA GLY A 38 -20.29 -6.30 1.72
C GLY A 38 -20.46 -4.81 2.09
N ARG A 39 -20.35 -3.96 1.08
CA ARG A 39 -20.80 -2.57 1.14
C ARG A 39 -22.26 -2.54 1.61
N THR A 40 -22.45 -2.39 2.89
CA THR A 40 -23.65 -1.76 3.43
C THR A 40 -23.37 -0.26 3.36
N GLU A 41 -24.26 0.50 2.71
CA GLU A 41 -24.34 1.94 2.91
C GLU A 41 -24.27 2.20 4.42
N PRO A 42 -23.47 3.19 4.88
CA PRO A 42 -23.37 3.45 6.30
C PRO A 42 -24.79 3.87 6.76
N ALA A 43 -25.48 2.96 7.43
CA ALA A 43 -26.57 3.34 8.29
C ALA A 43 -26.00 4.37 9.25
N GLU A 44 -26.68 5.51 9.45
CA GLU A 44 -26.35 6.50 10.45
C GLU A 44 -26.28 5.79 11.81
N GLY A 45 -25.08 5.40 12.19
CA GLY A 45 -24.81 4.84 13.51
C GLY A 45 -25.08 5.89 14.59
N PRO A 46 -25.29 5.51 15.85
CA PRO A 46 -25.53 6.45 16.92
C PRO A 46 -24.43 7.52 16.93
N MET A 47 -24.85 8.81 16.92
CA MET A 47 -23.93 9.97 16.92
C MET A 47 -22.94 9.84 18.08
N GLN A 48 -21.66 9.62 17.77
CA GLN A 48 -20.60 9.55 18.78
C GLN A 48 -20.15 10.98 19.14
N PRO A 49 -19.93 11.26 20.44
CA PRO A 49 -19.40 12.56 20.88
C PRO A 49 -18.08 12.89 20.19
N ASN A 50 -17.93 14.14 19.75
CA ASN A 50 -16.69 14.63 19.16
C ASN A 50 -15.71 15.07 20.25
N THR A 51 -15.04 14.12 20.86
CA THR A 51 -14.07 14.36 21.94
C THR A 51 -12.82 15.10 21.46
N LEU A 52 -12.52 15.08 20.17
CA LEU A 52 -11.36 15.77 19.60
C LEU A 52 -11.57 17.27 19.53
N LEU A 53 -12.75 17.72 19.10
CA LEU A 53 -13.09 19.13 19.12
C LEU A 53 -13.20 19.64 20.56
N ASP A 54 -13.73 18.84 21.48
CA ASP A 54 -13.85 19.20 22.90
C ASP A 54 -12.46 19.44 23.52
N ALA A 55 -11.52 18.51 23.31
CA ALA A 55 -10.14 18.64 23.80
C ALA A 55 -9.41 19.87 23.22
N LEU A 56 -9.64 20.21 21.95
CA LEU A 56 -9.03 21.40 21.34
C LEU A 56 -9.68 22.71 21.81
N LEU A 57 -10.96 22.69 22.18
CA LEU A 57 -11.61 23.83 22.83
C LEU A 57 -10.99 24.12 24.20
N ASP A 58 -10.74 23.06 24.98
CA ASP A 58 -10.10 23.18 26.29
C ASP A 58 -8.65 23.68 26.14
N GLU A 59 -7.86 23.12 25.20
CA GLU A 59 -6.49 23.56 24.91
C GLU A 59 -6.45 25.04 24.48
N ALA A 60 -7.41 25.48 23.65
CA ALA A 60 -7.53 26.86 23.19
C ALA A 60 -8.07 27.81 24.26
N GLY A 61 -8.61 27.29 25.37
CA GLY A 61 -9.30 28.07 26.39
C GLY A 61 -10.58 28.72 25.86
N PHE A 62 -11.28 28.09 24.92
CA PHE A 62 -12.51 28.63 24.35
C PHE A 62 -13.75 28.05 25.02
N SER A 63 -14.68 28.92 25.44
CA SER A 63 -16.04 28.48 25.69
C SER A 63 -16.79 28.17 24.39
N ARG A 64 -17.86 27.40 24.46
CA ARG A 64 -18.73 27.11 23.30
C ARG A 64 -19.27 28.39 22.63
N ALA A 65 -19.63 29.42 23.42
CA ALA A 65 -20.04 30.69 22.91
C ALA A 65 -18.85 31.45 22.27
N GLY A 66 -17.67 31.37 22.86
CA GLY A 66 -16.45 31.95 22.36
C GLY A 66 -16.03 31.42 21.00
N LEU A 67 -16.14 30.09 20.76
CA LEU A 67 -15.92 29.49 19.44
C LEU A 67 -16.96 29.99 18.44
N ALA A 68 -18.25 29.92 18.77
CA ALA A 68 -19.34 30.34 17.88
C ALA A 68 -19.14 31.78 17.38
N THR A 69 -18.83 32.71 18.30
CA THR A 69 -18.60 34.13 17.98
C THR A 69 -17.43 34.29 17.00
N ARG A 70 -16.32 33.56 17.20
CA ARG A 70 -15.14 33.65 16.34
C ARG A 70 -15.36 33.05 14.96
N VAL A 71 -16.06 31.90 14.89
CA VAL A 71 -16.47 31.27 13.63
C VAL A 71 -17.38 32.20 12.83
N ASN A 72 -18.35 32.88 13.46
CA ASN A 72 -19.21 33.85 12.80
C ASN A 72 -18.40 35.03 12.27
N ARG A 73 -17.42 35.55 13.04
CA ARG A 73 -16.53 36.65 12.61
C ARG A 73 -15.65 36.24 11.43
N ALA A 74 -15.02 35.04 11.47
CA ALA A 74 -14.21 34.52 10.40
C ALA A 74 -15.06 34.28 9.13
N GLY A 75 -16.30 33.81 9.30
CA GLY A 75 -17.25 33.65 8.19
C GLY A 75 -17.62 34.99 7.56
N LEU A 76 -17.91 36.02 8.37
CA LEU A 76 -18.23 37.35 7.87
C LEU A 76 -17.08 37.97 7.06
N ALA A 77 -15.83 37.79 7.49
CA ALA A 77 -14.64 38.21 6.74
C ALA A 77 -14.52 37.55 5.34
N ARG A 78 -15.16 36.39 5.15
CA ARG A 78 -15.24 35.65 3.86
C ARG A 78 -16.58 35.85 3.12
N GLY A 79 -17.40 36.84 3.56
CA GLY A 79 -18.70 37.10 2.95
C GLY A 79 -19.77 36.07 3.30
N LEU A 80 -19.57 35.24 4.31
CA LEU A 80 -20.52 34.25 4.79
C LEU A 80 -21.26 34.79 6.03
N PRO A 81 -22.55 35.14 5.95
CA PRO A 81 -23.31 35.69 7.06
C PRO A 81 -23.76 34.57 8.03
N LEU A 82 -22.81 34.04 8.79
CA LEU A 82 -23.06 32.96 9.75
C LEU A 82 -23.64 33.52 11.06
N ARG A 83 -24.55 32.75 11.69
CA ARG A 83 -25.20 33.10 12.97
C ARG A 83 -25.26 31.87 13.90
N TYR A 84 -24.10 31.33 14.21
CA TYR A 84 -24.01 30.21 15.15
C TYR A 84 -24.01 30.71 16.59
N GLU A 85 -24.65 29.95 17.46
CA GLU A 85 -24.68 30.12 18.89
C GLU A 85 -23.99 28.96 19.62
N HIS A 86 -23.82 29.07 20.93
CA HIS A 86 -23.24 28.01 21.76
C HIS A 86 -23.98 26.66 21.60
N THR A 87 -25.25 26.68 21.30
CA THR A 87 -26.10 25.50 21.04
C THR A 87 -25.66 24.74 19.77
N ALA A 88 -25.16 25.44 18.74
CA ALA A 88 -24.61 24.81 17.55
C ALA A 88 -23.32 24.07 17.87
N VAL A 89 -22.42 24.71 18.63
CA VAL A 89 -21.18 24.09 19.09
C VAL A 89 -21.47 22.87 19.96
N ALA A 90 -22.45 22.96 20.87
CA ALA A 90 -22.87 21.84 21.69
C ALA A 90 -23.37 20.64 20.85
N ARG A 91 -24.03 20.88 19.71
CA ARG A 91 -24.42 19.81 18.77
C ARG A 91 -23.21 19.22 18.03
N TRP A 92 -22.22 20.05 17.66
CA TRP A 92 -20.97 19.56 17.04
C TRP A 92 -20.19 18.67 18.00
N LEU A 93 -20.14 19.01 19.28
CA LEU A 93 -19.52 18.19 20.33
C LEU A 93 -20.28 16.86 20.56
N LYS A 94 -21.59 16.82 20.28
CA LYS A 94 -22.39 15.60 20.33
C LYS A 94 -22.28 14.74 19.06
N GLY A 95 -21.43 15.14 18.09
CA GLY A 95 -21.17 14.40 16.86
C GLY A 95 -21.90 14.92 15.62
N GLN A 96 -22.72 15.99 15.73
CA GLN A 96 -23.31 16.60 14.53
C GLN A 96 -22.22 17.30 13.72
N ARG A 97 -22.16 17.03 12.42
CA ARG A 97 -21.18 17.69 11.53
C ARG A 97 -21.69 19.06 11.09
N PRO A 98 -20.88 20.15 11.23
CA PRO A 98 -21.16 21.43 10.60
C PRO A 98 -21.08 21.32 9.08
N ARG A 99 -21.89 22.10 8.36
CA ARG A 99 -22.01 22.05 6.89
C ARG A 99 -21.14 23.10 6.19
N GLY A 100 -20.85 22.87 4.92
CA GLY A 100 -20.15 23.81 4.05
C GLY A 100 -18.74 24.13 4.53
N GLN A 101 -18.33 25.39 4.55
CA GLN A 101 -16.99 25.86 4.93
C GLN A 101 -16.80 26.02 6.45
N VAL A 102 -17.79 25.69 7.27
CA VAL A 102 -17.72 25.88 8.73
C VAL A 102 -16.64 25.03 9.39
N PRO A 103 -16.40 23.78 9.00
CA PRO A 103 -15.27 23.00 9.50
C PRO A 103 -13.92 23.69 9.29
N ASP A 104 -13.68 24.27 8.11
CA ASP A 104 -12.44 24.98 7.79
C ASP A 104 -12.28 26.26 8.66
N LEU A 105 -13.38 26.99 8.88
CA LEU A 105 -13.40 28.15 9.76
C LEU A 105 -13.10 27.79 11.23
N ILE A 106 -13.58 26.64 11.69
CA ILE A 106 -13.26 26.13 13.05
C ILE A 106 -11.76 25.86 13.14
N CYS A 107 -11.16 25.18 12.13
CA CYS A 107 -9.73 24.92 12.07
C CYS A 107 -8.91 26.22 12.12
N GLU A 108 -9.29 27.21 11.31
CA GLU A 108 -8.61 28.51 11.24
C GLU A 108 -8.64 29.25 12.59
N VAL A 109 -9.81 29.35 13.20
CA VAL A 109 -10.01 30.02 14.51
C VAL A 109 -9.21 29.33 15.63
N LEU A 110 -9.15 27.99 15.61
CA LEU A 110 -8.34 27.23 16.57
C LEU A 110 -6.85 27.36 16.28
N ALA A 111 -6.44 27.33 15.00
CA ALA A 111 -5.05 27.50 14.60
C ALA A 111 -4.49 28.87 15.00
N GLU A 112 -5.25 29.94 14.78
CA GLU A 112 -4.88 31.29 15.20
C GLU A 112 -4.65 31.37 16.72
N ARG A 113 -5.53 30.76 17.50
CA ARG A 113 -5.44 30.79 18.97
C ARG A 113 -4.31 29.93 19.54
N LEU A 114 -4.11 28.76 18.95
CA LEU A 114 -3.11 27.78 19.41
C LEU A 114 -1.69 28.07 18.86
N GLY A 115 -1.57 29.01 17.92
CA GLY A 115 -0.30 29.32 17.26
C GLY A 115 0.29 28.17 16.46
N ARG A 116 -0.54 27.19 16.08
CA ARG A 116 -0.19 26.03 15.29
C ARG A 116 -1.30 25.65 14.31
N PRO A 117 -0.98 25.06 13.15
CA PRO A 117 -2.00 24.58 12.24
C PRO A 117 -2.93 23.53 12.89
N VAL A 118 -4.22 23.63 12.61
CA VAL A 118 -5.25 22.68 13.02
C VAL A 118 -5.94 22.16 11.76
N ALA A 119 -5.92 20.85 11.56
CA ALA A 119 -6.56 20.21 10.42
C ALA A 119 -7.97 19.70 10.78
N LEU A 120 -8.81 19.42 9.77
CA LEU A 120 -10.15 18.84 9.95
C LEU A 120 -10.14 17.52 10.74
N GLY A 121 -9.09 16.70 10.56
CA GLY A 121 -8.88 15.48 11.34
C GLY A 121 -8.63 15.74 12.83
N ASP A 122 -7.95 16.84 13.17
CA ASP A 122 -7.64 17.19 14.56
C ASP A 122 -8.90 17.58 15.33
N ILE A 123 -9.90 18.14 14.64
CA ILE A 123 -11.20 18.52 15.22
C ILE A 123 -12.27 17.42 15.03
N GLY A 124 -11.91 16.22 14.57
CA GLY A 124 -12.85 15.10 14.35
C GLY A 124 -13.90 15.33 13.26
N LEU A 125 -13.69 16.32 12.38
CA LEU A 125 -14.62 16.67 11.29
C LEU A 125 -14.08 16.31 9.91
N GLY A 126 -12.87 15.76 9.78
CA GLY A 126 -12.33 15.23 8.53
C GLY A 126 -13.16 14.05 8.05
N ALA A 127 -13.50 13.99 6.76
CA ALA A 127 -14.05 12.79 6.17
C ALA A 127 -12.98 11.69 6.21
N PRO A 128 -13.35 10.42 6.43
CA PRO A 128 -12.43 9.31 6.21
C PRO A 128 -11.98 9.36 4.75
N GLY A 129 -10.72 9.74 4.51
CA GLY A 129 -10.16 9.86 3.16
C GLY A 129 -10.03 11.27 2.58
N GLU A 130 -10.54 12.31 3.21
CA GLU A 130 -10.50 13.69 2.68
C GLU A 130 -9.14 14.42 2.86
N GLN A 131 -8.13 13.75 3.40
CA GLN A 131 -6.75 14.26 3.50
C GLN A 131 -5.85 13.79 2.35
N ALA A 132 -6.41 13.47 1.20
CA ALA A 132 -5.60 13.46 -0.02
C ALA A 132 -5.10 14.88 -0.26
N ASP A 133 -3.78 15.03 -0.42
CA ASP A 133 -3.18 16.31 -0.77
C ASP A 133 -3.89 16.89 -1.99
N ARG A 134 -4.48 18.08 -1.85
CA ARG A 134 -5.08 18.76 -3.00
C ARG A 134 -3.96 19.13 -3.97
N PRO A 135 -4.15 18.95 -5.28
CA PRO A 135 -3.19 19.37 -6.29
C PRO A 135 -2.73 20.81 -6.07
N GLY A 136 -1.41 21.05 -6.11
CA GLY A 136 -0.84 22.39 -5.93
C GLY A 136 -0.72 22.89 -4.49
N THR A 137 -0.90 22.04 -3.49
CA THR A 137 -0.67 22.44 -2.09
C THR A 137 0.81 22.80 -1.87
N PRO A 138 1.12 23.99 -1.26
CA PRO A 138 2.49 24.33 -0.90
C PRO A 138 3.15 23.27 -0.02
N LEU A 139 4.45 23.03 -0.22
CA LEU A 139 5.23 22.01 0.51
C LEU A 139 5.16 22.19 2.04
N SER A 140 5.07 23.45 2.52
CA SER A 140 4.90 23.75 3.94
C SER A 140 3.59 23.20 4.51
N GLY A 141 2.48 23.38 3.79
CA GLY A 141 1.18 22.83 4.19
C GLY A 141 1.16 21.31 4.16
N PHE A 142 1.86 20.71 3.21
CA PHE A 142 2.03 19.24 3.14
C PHE A 142 2.75 18.71 4.39
N VAL A 143 3.88 19.31 4.81
CA VAL A 143 4.64 18.89 6.00
C VAL A 143 3.76 18.87 7.25
N GLU A 144 2.90 19.89 7.43
CA GLU A 144 2.02 19.96 8.59
C GLU A 144 0.94 18.86 8.58
N ARG A 145 0.34 18.58 7.41
CA ARG A 145 -0.63 17.47 7.29
C ARG A 145 0.02 16.11 7.50
N ALA A 146 1.23 15.91 6.96
CA ALA A 146 1.97 14.68 7.18
C ALA A 146 2.25 14.45 8.67
N ALA A 147 2.74 15.46 9.36
CA ALA A 147 3.00 15.40 10.79
C ALA A 147 1.70 15.20 11.63
N ALA A 148 0.56 15.74 11.18
CA ALA A 148 -0.73 15.49 11.83
C ALA A 148 -1.14 14.01 11.72
N LEU A 149 -0.95 13.37 10.55
CA LEU A 149 -1.18 11.95 10.39
C LEU A 149 -0.28 11.12 11.31
N TRP A 150 1.02 11.45 11.39
CA TRP A 150 1.98 10.71 12.23
C TRP A 150 1.63 10.81 13.71
N ARG A 151 1.22 11.99 14.21
CA ARG A 151 0.72 12.16 15.60
C ARG A 151 -0.55 11.33 15.84
N SER A 152 -1.46 11.30 14.90
CA SER A 152 -2.70 10.53 15.02
C SER A 152 -2.44 9.03 15.05
N ASP A 153 -1.47 8.55 14.27
CA ASP A 153 -1.04 7.14 14.27
C ASP A 153 -0.31 6.79 15.59
N GLU A 154 0.61 7.66 16.07
CA GLU A 154 1.29 7.47 17.36
C GLU A 154 0.30 7.37 18.51
N GLN A 155 -0.76 8.16 18.48
CA GLN A 155 -1.86 8.14 19.45
C GLN A 155 -2.82 6.97 19.26
N GLN A 156 -2.55 6.05 18.33
CA GLN A 156 -3.37 4.86 18.03
C GLN A 156 -4.85 5.19 17.78
N ARG A 157 -5.12 6.30 17.08
CA ARG A 157 -6.50 6.72 16.79
C ARG A 157 -7.17 5.75 15.81
N SER A 158 -8.20 5.03 16.25
CA SER A 158 -8.90 3.99 15.48
C SER A 158 -9.35 4.47 14.11
N HIS A 159 -9.94 5.68 14.01
CA HIS A 159 -10.40 6.23 12.72
C HIS A 159 -9.27 6.46 11.70
N VAL A 160 -8.02 6.57 12.15
CA VAL A 160 -6.84 6.68 11.28
C VAL A 160 -6.34 5.31 10.85
N ILE A 161 -6.31 4.36 11.78
CA ILE A 161 -5.81 3.00 11.56
C ILE A 161 -6.80 2.19 10.71
N GLU A 162 -8.08 2.26 11.03
CA GLU A 162 -9.17 1.50 10.40
C GLU A 162 -9.73 2.17 9.12
N ALA A 163 -9.22 3.36 8.75
CA ALA A 163 -9.67 4.04 7.55
C ALA A 163 -9.46 3.13 6.33
N PRO A 164 -10.47 2.98 5.46
CA PRO A 164 -10.35 2.15 4.27
C PRO A 164 -9.34 2.75 3.29
N ALA A 165 -8.68 1.89 2.52
CA ALA A 165 -7.92 2.32 1.36
C ALA A 165 -8.89 2.88 0.29
N VAL A 166 -8.46 3.93 -0.40
CA VAL A 166 -9.23 4.51 -1.50
C VAL A 166 -8.86 3.85 -2.82
N THR A 167 -9.83 3.75 -3.72
CA THR A 167 -9.65 3.23 -5.09
C THR A 167 -10.10 4.27 -6.12
N GLY A 168 -9.81 4.02 -7.40
CA GLY A 168 -10.18 4.93 -8.48
C GLY A 168 -9.42 6.24 -8.46
N THR A 169 -10.07 7.34 -8.85
CA THR A 169 -9.42 8.66 -9.02
C THR A 169 -8.63 9.13 -7.79
N PRO A 170 -9.13 9.03 -6.55
CA PRO A 170 -8.35 9.46 -5.38
C PRO A 170 -7.05 8.67 -5.15
N ALA A 171 -6.99 7.41 -5.59
CA ALA A 171 -5.78 6.60 -5.52
C ALA A 171 -4.79 6.94 -6.63
N VAL A 172 -5.29 7.31 -7.82
CA VAL A 172 -4.49 7.58 -9.02
C VAL A 172 -3.87 8.98 -9.00
N MET A 173 -4.57 9.97 -8.44
CA MET A 173 -4.14 11.37 -8.48
C MET A 173 -2.73 11.62 -7.93
N PRO A 174 -2.30 11.07 -6.78
CA PRO A 174 -0.94 11.30 -6.29
C PRO A 174 0.15 10.72 -7.22
N VAL A 175 -0.13 9.60 -7.88
CA VAL A 175 0.78 9.00 -8.87
C VAL A 175 0.85 9.88 -10.11
N TRP A 176 -0.29 10.37 -10.60
CA TRP A 176 -0.36 11.29 -11.73
C TRP A 176 0.37 12.60 -11.43
N GLU A 177 0.20 13.18 -10.25
CA GLU A 177 0.91 14.39 -9.82
C GLU A 177 2.43 14.18 -9.75
N TRP A 178 2.88 13.02 -9.30
CA TRP A 178 4.31 12.71 -9.28
C TRP A 178 4.88 12.54 -10.70
N GLU A 179 4.14 11.90 -11.60
CA GLU A 179 4.56 11.68 -12.99
C GLU A 179 4.65 12.98 -13.77
N ASN A 180 3.75 13.92 -13.52
CA ASN A 180 3.54 15.11 -14.33
C ASN A 180 4.05 16.40 -13.64
N PRO A 181 4.48 17.42 -14.44
CA PRO A 181 4.84 18.74 -13.93
C PRO A 181 3.62 19.46 -13.32
N PRO A 182 3.83 20.53 -12.51
CA PRO A 182 5.14 21.14 -12.23
C PRO A 182 5.96 20.40 -11.17
N GLU A 183 7.28 20.50 -11.31
CA GLU A 183 8.22 20.13 -10.25
C GLU A 183 8.33 21.24 -9.20
N ASP A 184 8.79 20.89 -7.99
CA ASP A 184 9.12 21.89 -6.97
C ASP A 184 10.41 22.64 -7.39
N ALA A 185 10.26 23.88 -7.81
CA ALA A 185 11.39 24.69 -8.32
C ALA A 185 12.42 24.97 -7.21
N ASP A 186 11.96 25.21 -5.98
CA ASP A 186 12.79 25.45 -4.80
C ASP A 186 12.11 24.80 -3.58
N VAL A 187 12.87 24.01 -2.84
CA VAL A 187 12.42 23.35 -1.61
C VAL A 187 13.12 23.93 -0.38
N SER A 188 13.84 25.06 -0.52
CA SER A 188 14.47 25.73 0.61
C SER A 188 13.43 26.18 1.65
N ARG A 189 13.87 26.26 2.89
CA ARG A 189 13.01 26.70 3.99
C ARG A 189 13.79 27.53 5.00
N ALA A 190 13.17 28.58 5.51
CA ALA A 190 13.58 29.29 6.69
C ALA A 190 12.82 28.75 7.91
N GLY A 191 13.52 28.22 8.89
CA GLY A 191 12.99 27.66 10.14
C GLY A 191 13.88 28.01 11.32
N ARG A 192 13.47 27.61 12.53
CA ARG A 192 14.24 27.91 13.76
C ARG A 192 15.50 27.03 13.90
N THR A 193 15.40 25.75 13.55
CA THR A 193 16.48 24.78 13.71
C THR A 193 17.21 24.61 12.38
N ARG A 194 18.53 24.79 12.38
CA ARG A 194 19.37 24.58 11.19
C ARG A 194 19.55 23.08 10.95
N VAL A 195 19.21 22.62 9.76
CA VAL A 195 19.42 21.24 9.32
C VAL A 195 20.85 21.08 8.79
N SER A 196 21.47 19.95 9.08
CA SER A 196 22.82 19.58 8.68
C SER A 196 22.87 18.25 7.90
N LEU A 197 24.02 17.92 7.32
CA LEU A 197 24.25 16.61 6.69
C LEU A 197 24.22 15.47 7.72
N ALA A 198 24.57 15.74 8.98
CA ALA A 198 24.49 14.75 10.06
C ALA A 198 23.04 14.32 10.31
N ASP A 199 22.09 15.26 10.25
CA ASP A 199 20.66 14.95 10.41
C ASP A 199 20.14 14.07 9.26
N ILE A 200 20.61 14.31 8.04
CA ILE A 200 20.26 13.47 6.89
C ILE A 200 20.84 12.06 7.05
N THR A 201 22.07 11.95 7.55
CA THR A 201 22.71 10.66 7.84
C THR A 201 21.94 9.91 8.93
N LEU A 202 21.48 10.61 9.98
CA LEU A 202 20.63 10.05 11.03
C LEU A 202 19.35 9.44 10.43
N LEU A 203 18.64 10.16 9.55
CA LEU A 203 17.42 9.66 8.92
C LEU A 203 17.68 8.41 8.06
N ARG A 204 18.77 8.38 7.30
CA ARG A 204 19.17 7.21 6.49
C ARG A 204 19.49 5.99 7.36
N THR A 205 20.26 6.20 8.42
CA THR A 205 20.60 5.15 9.39
C THR A 205 19.36 4.61 10.10
N ALA A 206 18.45 5.49 10.50
CA ALA A 206 17.18 5.11 11.11
C ALA A 206 16.33 4.25 10.16
N ARG A 207 16.26 4.62 8.87
CA ARG A 207 15.56 3.80 7.87
C ARG A 207 16.12 2.39 7.79
N ALA A 208 17.44 2.25 7.67
CA ALA A 208 18.12 0.95 7.61
C ALA A 208 17.86 0.13 8.88
N HIS A 209 17.89 0.77 10.05
CA HIS A 209 17.59 0.13 11.34
C HIS A 209 16.15 -0.40 11.38
N TYR A 210 15.15 0.42 11.00
CA TYR A 210 13.76 0.01 10.99
C TYR A 210 13.45 -1.06 9.94
N GLU A 211 14.14 -1.05 8.80
CA GLU A 211 14.04 -2.13 7.83
C GLU A 211 14.52 -3.46 8.40
N LEU A 212 15.69 -3.47 9.08
CA LEU A 212 16.19 -4.66 9.73
C LEU A 212 15.23 -5.17 10.82
N MET A 213 14.68 -4.26 11.61
CA MET A 213 13.70 -4.58 12.64
C MET A 213 12.43 -5.19 12.03
N TYR A 214 11.90 -4.58 10.96
CA TYR A 214 10.75 -5.09 10.23
C TYR A 214 10.98 -6.51 9.68
N ARG A 215 12.17 -6.77 9.13
CA ARG A 215 12.53 -8.09 8.60
C ARG A 215 12.57 -9.17 9.67
N ARG A 216 12.89 -8.81 10.92
CA ARG A 216 12.97 -9.73 12.08
C ARG A 216 11.66 -9.88 12.83
N CYS A 217 11.03 -8.77 13.17
CA CYS A 217 9.89 -8.74 14.10
C CYS A 217 8.55 -8.54 13.40
N GLY A 218 8.53 -8.04 12.16
CA GLY A 218 7.29 -7.69 11.46
C GLY A 218 6.89 -6.23 11.62
N GLY A 219 5.76 -5.86 10.97
CA GLY A 219 5.32 -4.47 10.87
C GLY A 219 4.70 -3.92 12.15
N ILE A 220 3.98 -4.74 12.92
CA ILE A 220 3.26 -4.30 14.11
C ILE A 220 4.25 -3.73 15.14
N ALA A 221 5.26 -4.51 15.53
CA ALA A 221 6.28 -4.08 16.50
C ALA A 221 7.12 -2.90 16.01
N THR A 222 7.35 -2.79 14.70
CA THR A 222 8.18 -1.75 14.09
C THR A 222 7.44 -0.44 13.94
N ARG A 223 6.12 -0.47 13.61
CA ARG A 223 5.32 0.73 13.30
C ARG A 223 5.35 1.76 14.41
N THR A 224 5.05 1.37 15.63
CA THR A 224 5.01 2.30 16.77
C THR A 224 6.32 3.06 16.95
N ARG A 225 7.46 2.38 16.77
CA ARG A 225 8.78 2.98 16.93
C ARG A 225 9.15 3.93 15.80
N ILE A 226 8.89 3.54 14.54
CA ILE A 226 9.18 4.43 13.40
C ILE A 226 8.28 5.66 13.40
N VAL A 227 7.01 5.53 13.82
CA VAL A 227 6.08 6.66 13.90
C VAL A 227 6.51 7.64 14.99
N GLY A 228 6.92 7.16 16.17
CA GLY A 228 7.54 8.00 17.19
C GLY A 228 8.75 8.76 16.66
N PHE A 229 9.66 8.10 15.94
CA PHE A 229 10.81 8.74 15.30
C PHE A 229 10.41 9.78 14.23
N LEU A 230 9.37 9.52 13.44
CA LEU A 230 8.85 10.50 12.49
C LEU A 230 8.36 11.78 13.20
N ASN A 231 7.71 11.64 14.36
CA ASN A 231 7.21 12.78 15.13
C ASN A 231 8.32 13.54 15.87
N THR A 232 9.25 12.83 16.51
CA THR A 232 10.27 13.46 17.37
C THR A 232 11.47 14.00 16.60
N GLU A 233 11.87 13.34 15.51
CA GLU A 233 13.07 13.69 14.76
C GLU A 233 12.75 14.23 13.36
N THR A 234 11.94 13.50 12.56
CA THR A 234 11.75 13.85 11.15
C THR A 234 10.93 15.12 10.97
N ALA A 235 9.81 15.27 11.70
CA ALA A 235 8.93 16.44 11.58
C ALA A 235 9.63 17.77 11.96
N PRO A 236 10.42 17.86 13.04
CA PRO A 236 11.20 19.06 13.34
C PRO A 236 12.22 19.42 12.25
N LEU A 237 12.91 18.42 11.65
CA LEU A 237 13.85 18.64 10.57
C LEU A 237 13.16 19.18 9.30
N LEU A 238 12.02 18.62 8.92
CA LEU A 238 11.25 19.12 7.78
C LEU A 238 10.73 20.58 7.99
N ARG A 239 10.59 21.01 9.24
CA ARG A 239 10.26 22.40 9.61
C ARG A 239 11.48 23.29 9.79
N GLY A 240 12.68 22.72 9.70
CA GLY A 240 13.93 23.39 9.94
C GLY A 240 14.32 24.41 8.87
N SER A 241 15.51 24.94 8.98
CA SER A 241 16.13 25.89 8.03
C SER A 241 17.15 25.15 7.18
N TYR A 242 17.00 25.19 5.87
CA TYR A 242 17.87 24.54 4.88
C TYR A 242 17.77 25.23 3.50
N ASN A 243 18.87 25.17 2.72
CA ASN A 243 18.86 25.56 1.32
C ASN A 243 18.27 24.48 0.42
N ASP A 244 18.04 24.77 -0.86
CA ASP A 244 17.44 23.84 -1.81
C ASP A 244 18.19 22.50 -1.88
N ALA A 245 19.51 22.53 -2.06
CA ALA A 245 20.31 21.30 -2.20
C ALA A 245 20.22 20.37 -0.98
N LEU A 246 20.28 20.93 0.24
CA LEU A 246 20.13 20.18 1.47
C LEU A 246 18.68 19.74 1.68
N GLY A 247 17.74 20.58 1.32
CA GLY A 247 16.30 20.29 1.36
C GLY A 247 15.93 19.08 0.51
N ARG A 248 16.44 18.99 -0.71
CA ARG A 248 16.23 17.82 -1.58
C ARG A 248 16.74 16.53 -0.95
N GLN A 249 17.93 16.55 -0.35
CA GLN A 249 18.47 15.40 0.36
C GLN A 249 17.62 15.04 1.61
N LEU A 250 17.16 16.05 2.35
CA LEU A 250 16.28 15.85 3.51
C LEU A 250 14.96 15.20 3.10
N HIS A 251 14.30 15.71 2.05
CA HIS A 251 13.05 15.16 1.56
C HIS A 251 13.20 13.72 1.04
N ARG A 252 14.34 13.42 0.39
CA ARG A 252 14.66 12.04 -0.02
C ARG A 252 14.79 11.10 1.17
N ALA A 253 15.56 11.48 2.19
CA ALA A 253 15.75 10.66 3.38
C ALA A 253 14.45 10.48 4.19
N ALA A 254 13.68 11.56 4.37
CA ALA A 254 12.35 11.51 5.00
C ALA A 254 11.37 10.65 4.20
N GLY A 255 11.38 10.76 2.86
CA GLY A 255 10.53 9.95 1.97
C GLY A 255 10.77 8.46 2.14
N GLY A 256 12.05 8.04 2.25
CA GLY A 256 12.39 6.63 2.52
C GLY A 256 11.91 6.13 3.89
N LEU A 257 11.98 6.96 4.93
CA LEU A 257 11.42 6.63 6.26
C LEU A 257 9.90 6.53 6.26
N VAL A 258 9.23 7.49 5.62
CA VAL A 258 7.76 7.50 5.51
C VAL A 258 7.26 6.29 4.69
N ALA A 259 7.98 5.90 3.63
CA ALA A 259 7.70 4.68 2.89
C ALA A 259 7.82 3.44 3.78
N MET A 260 8.84 3.39 4.65
CA MET A 260 9.03 2.29 5.60
C MET A 260 7.89 2.21 6.64
N ALA A 261 7.40 3.36 7.14
CA ALA A 261 6.21 3.41 7.99
C ALA A 261 4.96 2.87 7.26
N GLY A 262 4.80 3.20 5.97
CA GLY A 262 3.76 2.66 5.11
C GLY A 262 3.85 1.13 4.95
N ILE A 263 5.06 0.58 4.79
CA ILE A 263 5.28 -0.88 4.75
C ILE A 263 4.85 -1.53 6.06
N CYS A 264 5.18 -0.93 7.20
CA CYS A 264 4.78 -1.44 8.51
C CYS A 264 3.26 -1.38 8.71
N ALA A 265 2.59 -0.30 8.27
CA ALA A 265 1.14 -0.17 8.30
C ALA A 265 0.46 -1.21 7.40
N TYR A 266 0.98 -1.42 6.19
CA TYR A 266 0.52 -2.45 5.26
C TYR A 266 0.64 -3.88 5.84
N ASP A 267 1.73 -4.15 6.55
CA ASP A 267 1.95 -5.44 7.22
C ASP A 267 1.03 -5.66 8.44
N SER A 268 0.52 -4.58 9.01
CA SER A 268 -0.42 -4.58 10.14
C SER A 268 -1.89 -4.59 9.71
N ASP A 269 -2.19 -4.80 8.41
CA ASP A 269 -3.53 -4.75 7.81
C ASP A 269 -4.20 -3.35 7.82
N ALA A 270 -3.45 -2.30 8.13
CA ALA A 270 -3.94 -0.91 8.10
C ALA A 270 -3.79 -0.30 6.69
N HIS A 271 -4.51 -0.85 5.71
CA HIS A 271 -4.30 -0.55 4.28
C HIS A 271 -4.54 0.92 3.92
N GLY A 272 -5.58 1.56 4.46
CA GLY A 272 -5.82 2.98 4.19
C GLY A 272 -4.78 3.88 4.82
N LEU A 273 -4.24 3.52 5.97
CA LEU A 273 -3.11 4.22 6.60
C LEU A 273 -1.83 4.01 5.77
N ALA A 274 -1.54 2.79 5.34
CA ALA A 274 -0.39 2.47 4.48
C ALA A 274 -0.41 3.31 3.19
N GLN A 275 -1.56 3.38 2.52
CA GLN A 275 -1.73 4.17 1.30
C GLN A 275 -1.44 5.66 1.54
N ARG A 276 -1.90 6.23 2.65
CA ARG A 276 -1.61 7.62 3.01
C ARG A 276 -0.12 7.85 3.26
N TYR A 277 0.57 6.92 3.92
CA TYR A 277 2.02 6.98 4.06
C TYR A 277 2.73 6.90 2.70
N PHE A 278 2.30 6.03 1.79
CA PHE A 278 2.87 5.93 0.44
C PHE A 278 2.64 7.21 -0.37
N HIS A 279 1.45 7.80 -0.31
CA HIS A 279 1.18 9.09 -0.95
C HIS A 279 2.07 10.21 -0.38
N GLN A 280 2.28 10.25 0.94
CA GLN A 280 3.20 11.21 1.56
C GLN A 280 4.66 10.97 1.13
N ALA A 281 5.11 9.72 1.10
CA ALA A 281 6.44 9.36 0.62
C ALA A 281 6.64 9.76 -0.84
N LEU A 282 5.61 9.58 -1.68
CA LEU A 282 5.63 9.97 -3.09
C LEU A 282 5.74 11.49 -3.26
N ARG A 283 5.02 12.28 -2.44
CA ARG A 283 5.13 13.75 -2.45
C ARG A 283 6.52 14.21 -2.00
N LEU A 284 7.13 13.53 -1.01
CA LEU A 284 8.51 13.81 -0.58
C LEU A 284 9.52 13.41 -1.65
N ALA A 285 9.31 12.30 -2.35
CA ALA A 285 10.12 11.89 -3.50
C ALA A 285 10.07 12.94 -4.62
N LYS A 286 8.89 13.50 -4.92
CA LYS A 286 8.74 14.60 -5.88
C LYS A 286 9.52 15.83 -5.44
N ALA A 287 9.40 16.26 -4.18
CA ALA A 287 10.13 17.40 -3.63
C ALA A 287 11.65 17.19 -3.64
N SER A 288 12.11 15.96 -3.50
CA SER A 288 13.53 15.63 -3.60
C SER A 288 14.09 15.67 -5.02
N GLY A 289 13.24 15.57 -6.03
CA GLY A 289 13.64 15.37 -7.43
C GLY A 289 14.13 13.96 -7.74
N ASP A 290 14.07 13.02 -6.79
CA ASP A 290 14.53 11.63 -6.97
C ASP A 290 13.44 10.77 -7.63
N ARG A 291 13.53 10.58 -8.93
CA ARG A 291 12.61 9.75 -9.71
C ARG A 291 12.70 8.27 -9.35
N GLY A 292 13.89 7.80 -8.94
CA GLY A 292 14.10 6.42 -8.49
C GLY A 292 13.35 6.13 -7.20
N LEU A 293 13.43 7.03 -6.21
CA LEU A 293 12.67 6.91 -4.96
C LEU A 293 11.16 6.94 -5.22
N GLY A 294 10.70 7.82 -6.12
CA GLY A 294 9.29 7.88 -6.47
C GLY A 294 8.79 6.59 -7.12
N ALA A 295 9.55 6.03 -8.06
CA ALA A 295 9.23 4.75 -8.69
C ALA A 295 9.22 3.59 -7.67
N TYR A 296 10.13 3.58 -6.70
CA TYR A 296 10.10 2.63 -5.58
C TYR A 296 8.82 2.77 -4.75
N VAL A 297 8.41 3.97 -4.39
CA VAL A 297 7.16 4.19 -3.64
C VAL A 297 5.94 3.72 -4.44
N ILE A 298 5.94 3.94 -5.76
CA ILE A 298 4.87 3.43 -6.62
C ILE A 298 4.90 1.89 -6.66
N ALA A 299 6.06 1.23 -6.64
CA ALA A 299 6.13 -0.22 -6.54
C ALA A 299 5.45 -0.75 -5.26
N LEU A 300 5.52 -0.01 -4.15
CA LEU A 300 4.77 -0.33 -2.93
C LEU A 300 3.25 -0.19 -3.13
N LEU A 301 2.79 0.85 -3.85
CA LEU A 301 1.39 1.02 -4.23
C LEU A 301 0.92 -0.06 -5.21
N VAL A 302 1.77 -0.51 -6.14
CA VAL A 302 1.48 -1.67 -7.03
C VAL A 302 1.26 -2.93 -6.20
N ASN A 303 2.16 -3.22 -5.27
CA ASN A 303 2.03 -4.38 -4.39
C ASN A 303 0.76 -4.32 -3.53
N GLN A 304 0.38 -3.13 -3.04
CA GLN A 304 -0.88 -2.92 -2.32
C GLN A 304 -2.09 -3.13 -3.24
N SER A 305 -2.07 -2.61 -4.46
CA SER A 305 -3.15 -2.77 -5.44
C SER A 305 -3.35 -4.25 -5.81
N LEU A 306 -2.27 -5.02 -5.97
CA LEU A 306 -2.33 -6.47 -6.18
C LEU A 306 -3.01 -7.18 -5.00
N PHE A 307 -2.66 -6.81 -3.78
CA PHE A 307 -3.26 -7.40 -2.59
C PHE A 307 -4.77 -7.09 -2.48
N MET A 308 -5.18 -5.89 -2.91
CA MET A 308 -6.58 -5.45 -2.93
C MET A 308 -7.36 -5.96 -4.15
N ALA A 309 -6.76 -6.81 -4.99
CA ALA A 309 -7.30 -7.28 -6.26
C ALA A 309 -7.62 -6.17 -7.29
N GLU A 310 -7.03 -4.99 -7.13
CA GLU A 310 -7.14 -3.86 -8.05
C GLU A 310 -6.12 -3.99 -9.20
N TYR A 311 -6.23 -5.08 -9.96
CA TYR A 311 -5.21 -5.50 -10.94
C TYR A 311 -4.99 -4.47 -12.06
N ARG A 312 -6.04 -3.81 -12.55
CA ARG A 312 -5.90 -2.76 -13.58
C ARG A 312 -5.14 -1.55 -13.05
N GLN A 313 -5.39 -1.18 -11.79
CA GLN A 313 -4.66 -0.11 -11.11
C GLN A 313 -3.19 -0.49 -10.90
N ALA A 314 -2.91 -1.74 -10.52
CA ALA A 314 -1.55 -2.25 -10.37
C ALA A 314 -0.75 -2.14 -11.68
N VAL A 315 -1.36 -2.52 -12.83
CA VAL A 315 -0.74 -2.36 -14.16
C VAL A 315 -0.45 -0.89 -14.45
N ALA A 316 -1.46 -0.01 -14.29
CA ALA A 316 -1.32 1.41 -14.59
C ALA A 316 -0.23 2.10 -13.74
N PHE A 317 -0.15 1.77 -12.45
CA PHE A 317 0.87 2.29 -11.56
C PHE A 317 2.27 1.80 -11.94
N ALA A 318 2.43 0.52 -12.25
CA ALA A 318 3.73 -0.02 -12.67
C ALA A 318 4.20 0.62 -13.99
N GLU A 319 3.29 0.84 -14.95
CA GLU A 319 3.59 1.55 -16.20
C GLU A 319 4.00 3.00 -15.95
N ALA A 320 3.30 3.71 -15.06
CA ALA A 320 3.65 5.09 -14.68
C ALA A 320 5.06 5.15 -14.06
N ALA A 321 5.40 4.23 -13.16
CA ALA A 321 6.72 4.16 -12.53
C ALA A 321 7.83 3.91 -13.56
N LEU A 322 7.65 2.91 -14.43
CA LEU A 322 8.62 2.56 -15.48
C LEU A 322 8.82 3.69 -16.47
N ARG A 323 7.74 4.39 -16.87
CA ARG A 323 7.77 5.49 -17.82
C ARG A 323 8.42 6.72 -17.22
N ALA A 324 8.01 7.15 -16.02
CA ALA A 324 8.47 8.39 -15.41
C ALA A 324 9.89 8.32 -14.86
N ALA A 325 10.34 7.16 -14.38
CA ALA A 325 11.71 6.96 -13.95
C ALA A 325 12.68 6.87 -15.15
N GLY A 326 12.23 6.39 -16.32
CA GLY A 326 13.02 6.34 -17.54
C GLY A 326 14.39 5.67 -17.31
N THR A 327 15.45 6.38 -17.61
CA THR A 327 16.84 5.89 -17.47
C THR A 327 17.33 5.85 -16.02
N THR A 328 16.62 6.44 -15.06
CA THR A 328 17.01 6.44 -13.65
C THR A 328 16.51 5.21 -12.91
N ILE A 329 15.66 4.40 -13.53
CA ILE A 329 15.20 3.16 -12.92
C ILE A 329 16.35 2.14 -12.87
N THR A 330 16.50 1.50 -11.71
CA THR A 330 17.53 0.46 -11.56
C THR A 330 17.01 -0.89 -12.03
N PRO A 331 17.92 -1.82 -12.43
CA PRO A 331 17.53 -3.16 -12.82
C PRO A 331 16.68 -3.90 -11.78
N ALA A 332 17.01 -3.77 -10.49
CA ALA A 332 16.24 -4.40 -9.42
C ALA A 332 14.80 -3.87 -9.36
N LEU A 333 14.61 -2.54 -9.42
CA LEU A 333 13.27 -1.95 -9.37
C LEU A 333 12.46 -2.27 -10.64
N ALA A 334 13.09 -2.22 -11.81
CA ALA A 334 12.44 -2.59 -13.07
C ALA A 334 12.00 -4.07 -13.06
N CYS A 335 12.87 -4.95 -12.56
CA CYS A 335 12.57 -6.38 -12.39
C CYS A 335 11.32 -6.59 -11.52
N ASP A 336 11.28 -5.95 -10.34
CA ASP A 336 10.14 -6.06 -9.40
C ASP A 336 8.84 -5.56 -10.02
N LEU A 337 8.87 -4.40 -10.68
CA LEU A 337 7.70 -3.84 -11.36
C LEU A 337 7.18 -4.75 -12.48
N TYR A 338 8.06 -5.33 -13.31
CA TYR A 338 7.65 -6.27 -14.35
C TYR A 338 7.10 -7.57 -13.77
N ALA A 339 7.68 -8.10 -12.70
CA ALA A 339 7.16 -9.29 -12.02
C ALA A 339 5.78 -9.03 -11.41
N MET A 340 5.55 -7.85 -10.81
CA MET A 340 4.25 -7.46 -10.30
C MET A 340 3.23 -7.22 -11.42
N GLN A 341 3.63 -6.63 -12.56
CA GLN A 341 2.75 -6.54 -13.74
C GLN A 341 2.36 -7.92 -14.26
N ALA A 342 3.30 -8.88 -14.29
CA ALA A 342 3.01 -10.24 -14.72
C ALA A 342 1.90 -10.86 -13.85
N LYS A 343 1.96 -10.68 -12.53
CA LYS A 343 0.89 -11.12 -11.61
C LYS A 343 -0.45 -10.46 -11.94
N ALA A 344 -0.47 -9.14 -12.13
CA ALA A 344 -1.68 -8.41 -12.45
C ALA A 344 -2.30 -8.89 -13.76
N TYR A 345 -1.52 -9.03 -14.82
CA TYR A 345 -1.99 -9.53 -16.11
C TYR A 345 -2.48 -10.98 -16.05
N ALA A 346 -1.81 -11.84 -15.27
CA ALA A 346 -2.25 -13.23 -15.04
C ALA A 346 -3.64 -13.26 -14.41
N HIS A 347 -3.90 -12.44 -13.38
CA HIS A 347 -5.21 -12.33 -12.76
C HIS A 347 -6.28 -11.70 -13.68
N LEU A 348 -5.88 -10.82 -14.61
CA LEU A 348 -6.77 -10.27 -15.63
C LEU A 348 -7.06 -11.23 -16.79
N GLY A 349 -6.42 -12.40 -16.81
CA GLY A 349 -6.57 -13.41 -17.87
C GLY A 349 -5.74 -13.12 -19.14
N ASP A 350 -4.91 -12.07 -19.15
CA ASP A 350 -4.00 -11.77 -20.26
C ASP A 350 -2.67 -12.53 -20.11
N GLY A 351 -2.71 -13.83 -20.44
CA GLY A 351 -1.53 -14.69 -20.37
C GLY A 351 -0.40 -14.22 -21.29
N GLY A 352 -0.72 -13.63 -22.46
CA GLY A 352 0.26 -13.10 -23.37
C GLY A 352 1.06 -11.94 -22.79
N ALA A 353 0.37 -10.96 -22.14
CA ALA A 353 1.02 -9.86 -21.47
C ALA A 353 1.81 -10.34 -20.23
N ALA A 354 1.24 -11.24 -19.44
CA ALA A 354 1.91 -11.83 -18.28
C ALA A 354 3.24 -12.47 -18.65
N LEU A 355 3.28 -13.33 -19.66
CA LEU A 355 4.51 -13.98 -20.13
C LEU A 355 5.52 -12.99 -20.71
N ARG A 356 5.06 -11.90 -21.36
CA ARG A 356 5.98 -10.84 -21.80
C ARG A 356 6.63 -10.13 -20.62
N CYS A 357 5.86 -9.86 -19.56
CA CYS A 357 6.36 -9.22 -18.35
C CYS A 357 7.32 -10.15 -17.58
N ILE A 358 7.04 -11.46 -17.48
CA ILE A 358 7.96 -12.44 -16.89
C ILE A 358 9.32 -12.38 -17.60
N ARG A 359 9.34 -12.49 -18.93
CA ARG A 359 10.60 -12.41 -19.69
C ARG A 359 11.35 -11.07 -19.52
N ARG A 360 10.64 -9.98 -19.29
CA ARG A 360 11.27 -8.69 -18.96
C ARG A 360 11.87 -8.70 -17.56
N ALA A 361 11.14 -9.21 -16.57
CA ALA A 361 11.63 -9.35 -15.21
C ALA A 361 12.89 -10.21 -15.14
N GLU A 362 12.93 -11.34 -15.83
CA GLU A 362 14.10 -12.23 -15.91
C GLU A 362 15.32 -11.51 -16.51
N ARG A 363 15.15 -10.80 -17.63
CA ARG A 363 16.25 -10.02 -18.24
C ARG A 363 16.78 -8.92 -17.32
N GLU A 364 15.90 -8.22 -16.59
CA GLU A 364 16.36 -7.22 -15.64
C GLU A 364 17.03 -7.87 -14.41
N ALA A 365 16.56 -9.06 -13.98
CA ALA A 365 17.20 -9.81 -12.91
C ALA A 365 18.66 -10.17 -13.19
N GLU A 366 18.99 -10.53 -14.44
CA GLU A 366 20.38 -10.79 -14.88
C GLU A 366 21.29 -9.56 -14.81
N ARG A 367 20.71 -8.35 -14.82
CA ARG A 367 21.41 -7.07 -14.78
C ARG A 367 21.62 -6.53 -13.37
N ILE A 368 21.04 -7.15 -12.35
CA ILE A 368 21.14 -6.68 -10.97
C ILE A 368 22.58 -6.86 -10.48
N HIS A 369 23.16 -5.74 -10.05
CA HIS A 369 24.47 -5.73 -9.39
C HIS A 369 24.28 -5.24 -7.94
N PRO A 370 24.35 -6.11 -6.93
CA PRO A 370 24.01 -5.76 -5.54
C PRO A 370 24.69 -4.50 -5.00
N GLY A 371 25.93 -4.25 -5.36
CA GLY A 371 26.67 -3.06 -4.92
C GLY A 371 26.33 -1.76 -5.65
N ARG A 372 25.43 -1.78 -6.63
CA ARG A 372 25.00 -0.61 -7.42
C ARG A 372 23.54 -0.25 -7.24
N GLU A 373 22.78 -1.09 -6.56
CA GLU A 373 21.38 -0.85 -6.29
C GLU A 373 21.24 0.07 -5.05
N PRO A 374 20.23 0.97 -5.04
CA PRO A 374 19.88 1.72 -3.85
C PRO A 374 19.46 0.79 -2.71
N ASP A 375 19.68 1.23 -1.47
CA ASP A 375 19.30 0.45 -0.27
C ASP A 375 17.83 0.06 -0.29
N GLU A 376 16.95 0.93 -0.82
CA GLU A 376 15.51 0.72 -0.90
C GLU A 376 15.14 -0.49 -1.77
N THR A 377 15.95 -0.84 -2.76
CA THR A 377 15.70 -1.95 -3.69
C THR A 377 16.48 -3.22 -3.36
N GLY A 378 17.29 -3.19 -2.31
CA GLY A 378 18.10 -4.35 -1.86
C GLY A 378 17.27 -5.58 -1.44
N TYR A 379 15.95 -5.47 -1.35
CA TYR A 379 15.06 -6.60 -1.14
C TYR A 379 14.82 -7.43 -2.41
N VAL A 380 15.07 -6.88 -3.60
CA VAL A 380 14.87 -7.56 -4.87
C VAL A 380 16.04 -8.52 -5.09
N GLN A 381 15.81 -9.76 -4.75
CA GLN A 381 16.77 -10.86 -4.84
C GLN A 381 16.19 -12.00 -5.72
N PRO A 382 17.01 -12.89 -6.27
CA PRO A 382 16.54 -13.97 -7.14
C PRO A 382 15.34 -14.75 -6.57
N GLY A 383 15.35 -15.05 -5.29
CA GLY A 383 14.25 -15.77 -4.65
C GLY A 383 12.93 -14.96 -4.55
N LEU A 384 12.97 -13.63 -4.52
CA LEU A 384 11.75 -12.81 -4.63
C LEU A 384 11.21 -12.84 -6.07
N VAL A 385 12.07 -12.67 -7.05
CA VAL A 385 11.67 -12.72 -8.46
C VAL A 385 11.02 -14.07 -8.78
N ASN A 386 11.67 -15.15 -8.39
CA ASN A 386 11.15 -16.49 -8.59
C ASN A 386 9.78 -16.71 -7.93
N VAL A 387 9.55 -16.26 -6.70
CA VAL A 387 8.23 -16.43 -6.05
C VAL A 387 7.14 -15.59 -6.71
N GLN A 388 7.45 -14.41 -7.21
CA GLN A 388 6.48 -13.58 -7.94
C GLN A 388 6.14 -14.18 -9.32
N VAL A 389 7.13 -14.71 -10.03
CA VAL A 389 6.93 -15.45 -11.29
C VAL A 389 6.09 -16.71 -11.05
N ALA A 390 6.40 -17.47 -9.99
CA ALA A 390 5.62 -18.65 -9.61
C ALA A 390 4.14 -18.30 -9.34
N GLU A 391 3.87 -17.18 -8.67
CA GLU A 391 2.50 -16.71 -8.41
C GLU A 391 1.76 -16.34 -9.71
N ALA A 392 2.43 -15.68 -10.65
CA ALA A 392 1.85 -15.37 -11.96
C ALA A 392 1.55 -16.64 -12.77
N LEU A 393 2.49 -17.58 -12.83
CA LEU A 393 2.33 -18.86 -13.52
C LEU A 393 1.24 -19.73 -12.88
N LEU A 394 1.14 -19.74 -11.55
CA LEU A 394 0.06 -20.44 -10.84
C LEU A 394 -1.32 -19.89 -11.25
N SER A 395 -1.45 -18.56 -11.35
CA SER A 395 -2.69 -17.90 -11.77
C SER A 395 -3.04 -18.22 -13.24
N LEU A 396 -2.05 -18.49 -14.09
CA LEU A 396 -2.23 -18.91 -15.47
C LEU A 396 -2.50 -20.42 -15.61
N GLY A 397 -2.38 -21.20 -14.53
CA GLY A 397 -2.53 -22.67 -14.55
C GLY A 397 -1.29 -23.44 -15.01
N GLU A 398 -0.16 -22.75 -15.22
CA GLU A 398 1.13 -23.33 -15.66
C GLU A 398 1.86 -24.01 -14.49
N LEU A 399 1.23 -25.05 -13.92
CA LEU A 399 1.66 -25.69 -12.66
C LEU A 399 3.10 -26.26 -12.68
N PRO A 400 3.61 -26.87 -13.77
CA PRO A 400 4.98 -27.36 -13.80
C PRO A 400 6.00 -26.22 -13.65
N ALA A 401 5.88 -25.16 -14.45
CA ALA A 401 6.76 -24.01 -14.42
C ALA A 401 6.61 -23.23 -13.09
N ALA A 402 5.39 -23.07 -12.58
CA ALA A 402 5.14 -22.45 -11.29
C ALA A 402 5.88 -23.19 -10.15
N HIS A 403 5.87 -24.54 -10.18
CA HIS A 403 6.57 -25.34 -9.18
C HIS A 403 8.09 -25.19 -9.26
N GLU A 404 8.66 -25.17 -10.47
CA GLU A 404 10.09 -24.97 -10.67
C GLU A 404 10.56 -23.63 -10.08
N HIS A 405 9.88 -22.55 -10.41
CA HIS A 405 10.18 -21.23 -9.86
C HIS A 405 9.96 -21.16 -8.34
N ALA A 406 8.90 -21.77 -7.81
CA ALA A 406 8.65 -21.78 -6.35
C ALA A 406 9.73 -22.58 -5.60
N ALA A 407 10.16 -23.71 -6.12
CA ALA A 407 11.24 -24.51 -5.55
C ALA A 407 12.57 -23.74 -5.58
N ALA A 408 12.90 -23.09 -6.69
CA ALA A 408 14.07 -22.21 -6.81
C ALA A 408 14.02 -21.05 -5.81
N ALA A 409 12.83 -20.46 -5.60
CA ALA A 409 12.63 -19.42 -4.61
C ALA A 409 12.95 -19.89 -3.18
N VAL A 410 12.47 -21.07 -2.79
CA VAL A 410 12.74 -21.65 -1.45
C VAL A 410 14.21 -22.01 -1.29
N GLY A 411 14.89 -22.48 -2.33
CA GLY A 411 16.33 -22.76 -2.35
C GLY A 411 17.23 -21.54 -2.27
N SER A 412 16.69 -20.34 -2.55
CA SER A 412 17.46 -19.09 -2.53
C SER A 412 17.57 -18.50 -1.12
N PRO A 413 18.67 -17.80 -0.78
CA PRO A 413 18.81 -17.09 0.50
C PRO A 413 17.62 -16.16 0.76
N ALA A 414 17.13 -16.15 1.99
CA ALA A 414 16.03 -15.31 2.42
C ALA A 414 16.18 -14.96 3.91
N HIS A 415 15.68 -13.79 4.29
CA HIS A 415 15.35 -13.52 5.69
C HIS A 415 14.09 -14.32 6.10
N ASP A 416 13.88 -14.53 7.40
CA ASP A 416 12.86 -15.45 7.92
C ASP A 416 11.45 -15.17 7.37
N ARG A 417 11.03 -13.90 7.36
CA ARG A 417 9.75 -13.47 6.80
C ARG A 417 9.61 -13.82 5.29
N GLY A 418 10.66 -13.58 4.51
CA GLY A 418 10.68 -13.92 3.08
C GLY A 418 10.59 -15.42 2.86
N ARG A 419 11.22 -16.21 3.72
CA ARG A 419 11.16 -17.69 3.68
C ARG A 419 9.74 -18.22 3.90
N VAL A 420 9.02 -17.68 4.89
CA VAL A 420 7.61 -18.05 5.14
C VAL A 420 6.74 -17.78 3.91
N HIS A 421 6.91 -16.63 3.25
CA HIS A 421 6.16 -16.31 2.04
C HIS A 421 6.46 -17.29 0.89
N ARG A 422 7.72 -17.67 0.68
CA ARG A 422 8.13 -18.61 -0.36
C ARG A 422 7.62 -20.02 -0.10
N LEU A 423 7.68 -20.48 1.16
CA LEU A 423 7.11 -21.78 1.56
C LEU A 423 5.61 -21.82 1.36
N ALA A 424 4.88 -20.75 1.70
CA ALA A 424 3.45 -20.68 1.48
C ALA A 424 3.08 -20.84 -0.01
N MET A 425 3.81 -20.19 -0.90
CA MET A 425 3.60 -20.30 -2.35
C MET A 425 3.88 -21.72 -2.85
N LEU A 426 5.01 -22.31 -2.45
CA LEU A 426 5.35 -23.67 -2.83
C LEU A 426 4.28 -24.67 -2.35
N CYS A 427 3.83 -24.56 -1.11
CA CYS A 427 2.77 -25.40 -0.54
C CYS A 427 1.47 -25.31 -1.36
N GLN A 428 1.04 -24.10 -1.74
CA GLN A 428 -0.15 -23.92 -2.56
C GLN A 428 -0.02 -24.59 -3.93
N ILE A 429 1.15 -24.49 -4.57
CA ILE A 429 1.41 -25.11 -5.87
C ILE A 429 1.44 -26.63 -5.75
N GLU A 430 2.06 -27.19 -4.71
CA GLU A 430 2.10 -28.63 -4.44
C GLU A 430 0.68 -29.18 -4.24
N LEU A 431 -0.19 -28.49 -3.49
CA LEU A 431 -1.61 -28.85 -3.33
C LEU A 431 -2.36 -28.82 -4.67
N ARG A 432 -2.13 -27.80 -5.50
CA ARG A 432 -2.77 -27.71 -6.83
C ARG A 432 -2.29 -28.81 -7.78
N ARG A 433 -1.10 -29.35 -7.58
CA ARG A 433 -0.55 -30.52 -8.32
C ARG A 433 -1.03 -31.87 -7.77
N GLY A 434 -1.76 -31.85 -6.65
CA GLY A 434 -2.24 -33.08 -5.99
C GLY A 434 -1.19 -33.77 -5.09
N ASP A 435 -0.04 -33.14 -4.83
CA ASP A 435 1.02 -33.68 -3.98
C ASP A 435 0.83 -33.26 -2.51
N ALA A 436 -0.16 -33.89 -1.86
CA ALA A 436 -0.52 -33.58 -0.49
C ALA A 436 0.60 -33.89 0.53
N GLU A 437 1.45 -34.86 0.25
CA GLU A 437 2.55 -35.20 1.14
C GLU A 437 3.66 -34.14 1.14
N ARG A 438 4.05 -33.63 -0.04
CA ARG A 438 5.01 -32.54 -0.14
C ARG A 438 4.44 -31.29 0.46
N ALA A 439 3.21 -30.93 0.13
CA ALA A 439 2.53 -29.77 0.69
C ALA A 439 2.49 -29.82 2.23
N ALA A 440 2.24 -30.99 2.81
CA ALA A 440 2.25 -31.17 4.27
C ALA A 440 3.65 -30.89 4.87
N ARG A 441 4.72 -31.39 4.25
CA ARG A 441 6.10 -31.11 4.70
C ARG A 441 6.44 -29.63 4.58
N THR A 442 6.10 -29.01 3.47
CA THR A 442 6.32 -27.57 3.23
C THR A 442 5.56 -26.71 4.24
N ALA A 443 4.30 -27.06 4.56
CA ALA A 443 3.48 -26.40 5.54
C ALA A 443 4.03 -26.53 6.97
N ALA A 444 4.54 -27.69 7.35
CA ALA A 444 5.18 -27.91 8.65
C ALA A 444 6.42 -27.01 8.80
N ALA A 445 7.28 -26.95 7.79
CA ALA A 445 8.44 -26.06 7.79
C ALA A 445 8.03 -24.58 7.88
N MET A 446 6.93 -24.18 7.22
CA MET A 446 6.39 -22.82 7.31
C MET A 446 5.89 -22.49 8.71
N ALA A 447 5.18 -23.40 9.37
CA ALA A 447 4.67 -23.21 10.74
C ALA A 447 5.79 -23.04 11.79
N GLU A 448 6.93 -23.67 11.57
CA GLU A 448 8.12 -23.47 12.42
C GLU A 448 8.75 -22.08 12.24
N GLN A 449 8.87 -21.62 10.99
CA GLN A 449 9.54 -20.37 10.64
C GLN A 449 8.78 -19.12 11.09
N VAL A 450 7.47 -19.20 11.29
CA VAL A 450 6.64 -18.02 11.60
C VAL A 450 6.67 -17.62 13.08
N ARG A 451 7.21 -18.47 13.95
CA ARG A 451 7.21 -18.24 15.40
C ARG A 451 7.94 -16.94 15.77
N GLY A 452 7.28 -16.09 16.57
CA GLY A 452 7.83 -14.81 17.04
C GLY A 452 7.76 -13.66 16.02
N MET A 453 7.01 -13.83 14.93
CA MET A 453 6.79 -12.76 13.94
C MET A 453 5.43 -12.10 14.14
N GLU A 454 5.45 -10.78 14.40
CA GLU A 454 4.26 -9.94 14.55
C GLU A 454 3.85 -9.33 13.20
N SER A 455 3.21 -10.15 12.35
CA SER A 455 2.78 -9.78 11.00
C SER A 455 1.39 -10.34 10.73
N GLN A 456 0.41 -9.47 10.56
CA GLN A 456 -0.96 -9.87 10.21
C GLN A 456 -0.99 -10.55 8.83
N ARG A 457 -0.24 -10.04 7.86
CA ARG A 457 -0.15 -10.62 6.52
C ARG A 457 0.41 -12.04 6.50
N LEU A 458 1.38 -12.36 7.34
CA LEU A 458 1.87 -13.73 7.46
C LEU A 458 0.81 -14.65 8.09
N ARG A 459 0.07 -14.15 9.06
CA ARG A 459 -1.04 -14.92 9.67
C ARG A 459 -2.14 -15.22 8.63
N ASP A 460 -2.50 -14.25 7.82
CA ASP A 460 -3.51 -14.44 6.77
C ASP A 460 -3.01 -15.44 5.71
N ARG A 461 -1.72 -15.40 5.37
CA ARG A 461 -1.10 -16.38 4.49
C ARG A 461 -1.14 -17.81 5.10
N LEU A 462 -0.87 -17.93 6.39
CA LEU A 462 -1.00 -19.20 7.12
C LEU A 462 -2.44 -19.70 7.09
N ARG A 463 -3.42 -18.85 7.34
CA ARG A 463 -4.85 -19.21 7.29
C ARG A 463 -5.23 -19.71 5.89
N ALA A 464 -4.84 -19.00 4.84
CA ALA A 464 -5.09 -19.43 3.47
C ALA A 464 -4.47 -20.80 3.12
N VAL A 465 -3.23 -21.03 3.53
CA VAL A 465 -2.58 -22.34 3.34
C VAL A 465 -3.32 -23.44 4.12
N ARG A 466 -3.69 -23.16 5.37
CA ARG A 466 -4.45 -24.09 6.20
C ARG A 466 -5.80 -24.48 5.57
N GLU A 467 -6.53 -23.52 5.04
CA GLU A 467 -7.82 -23.76 4.36
C GLU A 467 -7.65 -24.70 3.17
N HIS A 468 -6.61 -24.50 2.35
CA HIS A 468 -6.31 -25.36 1.21
C HIS A 468 -5.88 -26.78 1.66
N LEU A 469 -5.11 -26.90 2.74
CA LEU A 469 -4.71 -28.20 3.32
C LEU A 469 -5.95 -28.99 3.79
N VAL A 470 -6.86 -28.32 4.50
CA VAL A 470 -8.11 -28.95 4.96
C VAL A 470 -9.00 -29.35 3.79
N ALA A 471 -9.12 -28.49 2.78
CA ALA A 471 -9.92 -28.75 1.58
C ALA A 471 -9.40 -29.95 0.75
N SER A 472 -8.09 -30.24 0.81
CA SER A 472 -7.50 -31.40 0.11
C SER A 472 -7.99 -32.75 0.64
N GLY A 473 -8.48 -32.80 1.90
CA GLY A 473 -8.99 -34.01 2.55
C GLY A 473 -7.95 -35.08 2.90
N ALA A 474 -6.70 -34.94 2.44
CA ALA A 474 -5.64 -35.93 2.64
C ALA A 474 -5.17 -35.98 4.10
N PRO A 475 -4.95 -37.15 4.71
CA PRO A 475 -4.50 -37.25 6.11
C PRO A 475 -3.21 -36.50 6.42
N PRO A 476 -2.14 -36.51 5.59
CA PRO A 476 -0.95 -35.70 5.86
C PRO A 476 -1.22 -34.19 5.88
N ALA A 477 -2.09 -33.71 4.99
CA ALA A 477 -2.47 -32.31 4.92
C ALA A 477 -3.26 -31.86 6.16
N ARG A 478 -4.14 -32.71 6.72
CA ARG A 478 -4.86 -32.42 7.97
C ARG A 478 -3.89 -32.27 9.15
N ALA A 479 -2.92 -33.16 9.30
CA ALA A 479 -1.90 -33.07 10.35
C ALA A 479 -1.09 -31.75 10.22
N ALA A 480 -0.73 -31.36 9.01
CA ALA A 480 -0.04 -30.07 8.77
C ALA A 480 -0.91 -28.86 9.07
N ALA A 481 -2.23 -28.93 8.80
CA ALA A 481 -3.18 -27.87 9.18
C ALA A 481 -3.26 -27.67 10.71
N GLU A 482 -3.19 -28.75 11.50
CA GLU A 482 -3.15 -28.67 12.97
C GLU A 482 -1.88 -27.97 13.47
N LEU A 483 -0.72 -28.19 12.82
CA LEU A 483 0.52 -27.47 13.17
C LEU A 483 0.39 -25.98 12.88
N ILE A 484 -0.25 -25.59 11.79
CA ILE A 484 -0.54 -24.19 11.48
C ILE A 484 -1.51 -23.60 12.51
N ASP A 485 -2.55 -24.34 12.93
CA ASP A 485 -3.47 -23.89 14.00
C ASP A 485 -2.70 -23.64 15.28
N GLY A 486 -1.73 -24.48 15.63
CA GLY A 486 -0.83 -24.27 16.76
C GLY A 486 -0.04 -22.98 16.66
N ALA A 487 0.52 -22.69 15.48
CA ALA A 487 1.26 -21.45 15.23
C ALA A 487 0.36 -20.18 15.29
N LEU A 488 -0.89 -20.29 14.84
CA LEU A 488 -1.86 -19.19 14.85
C LEU A 488 -2.43 -18.86 16.24
N ARG A 489 -2.37 -19.77 17.21
CA ARG A 489 -2.85 -19.56 18.59
C ARG A 489 -1.93 -18.67 19.42
N VAL A 490 -0.68 -18.49 19.02
CA VAL A 490 0.24 -17.56 19.69
C VAL A 490 -0.26 -16.14 19.41
N PRO A 491 -0.58 -15.32 20.44
CA PRO A 491 -1.00 -13.92 20.24
C PRO A 491 0.08 -13.10 19.53
N LEU A 492 -0.34 -12.05 18.81
CA LEU A 492 0.54 -11.04 18.26
C LEU A 492 1.06 -10.12 19.37
#